data_a35b2143f0a027e71cc906f014028fd4
#
_entry.id   a35b2143f0a027e71cc906f014028fd4
#
_cell.length_a   1.000
_cell.length_b   1.000
_cell.length_c   1.000
_cell.angle_alpha   90.00
_cell.angle_beta   90.00
_cell.angle_gamma   90.00
#
_symmetry.space_group_name_H-M   'P 1'
#
loop_
_entity.id
_entity.type
_entity.pdbx_description
1 polymer ?
#
loop_
_entity_poly.entity_id
_entity_poly.type
_entity_poly.pdbx_seq_one_letter_code
_entity_poly.pdbx_strand_id
1 'polypeptide(L)'
;YSFEIQAKNVKEDDKLEFRIVFPKDIVSNILPENTIDANMQTKIIDYETELSRETAFINRMRVIFIVVIVILIMSLIGITVFVYTKYDKEFTPKFDNEYYRELPSNYPPAVMSYLYYFQKTVDEDFTATVLNLIRRKYLSLTCLGDMSDRNADYELELIATDISGLMEHEKKLLNLIINIIGDGKKVTFDQIEKYGDSYKNAQEFQSQTGAFRKAIEMDSKNFDFFIDTRKDKAKISKYGFLGIILGIIILFANFALNLSVTVYVFFLLATSIIYLLYVASIKKRSVNGNEEYAKWKAFKHFLCDFGSLKDYSVEGIDLWEEYLVYATSLKVADRVMEQLK
;
A
#
# COMPACT_ATOMS: atom_id res chain seq x y z
N TYR A 1 -21.18 41.70 56.85
CA TYR A 1 -21.30 41.38 55.42
C TYR A 1 -20.64 40.05 55.17
N SER A 2 -21.30 39.14 54.41
CA SER A 2 -20.78 37.87 53.95
C SER A 2 -20.85 37.83 52.42
N PHE A 3 -19.81 37.24 51.83
CA PHE A 3 -19.77 37.02 50.40
C PHE A 3 -19.82 35.51 50.16
N GLU A 4 -20.74 35.05 49.32
CA GLU A 4 -20.83 33.70 48.87
C GLU A 4 -20.38 33.64 47.38
N ILE A 5 -19.37 32.84 47.11
CA ILE A 5 -18.82 32.65 45.74
C ILE A 5 -19.00 31.21 45.38
N GLN A 6 -19.76 30.96 44.30
CA GLN A 6 -19.96 29.64 43.72
C GLN A 6 -19.19 29.52 42.38
N ALA A 7 -18.26 28.58 42.32
CA ALA A 7 -17.61 28.18 41.08
C ALA A 7 -18.15 26.84 40.63
N LYS A 8 -18.58 26.72 39.37
CA LYS A 8 -19.05 25.48 38.74
C LYS A 8 -18.03 24.96 37.76
N ASN A 9 -17.92 23.61 37.66
CA ASN A 9 -17.02 22.92 36.72
C ASN A 9 -15.53 23.21 36.94
N VAL A 10 -15.10 23.39 38.17
CA VAL A 10 -13.69 23.58 38.56
C VAL A 10 -12.99 22.22 38.47
N LYS A 11 -11.87 22.14 37.72
CA LYS A 11 -11.02 20.98 37.62
C LYS A 11 -9.92 21.02 38.68
N GLU A 12 -9.31 19.87 38.97
CA GLU A 12 -8.32 19.71 40.02
C GLU A 12 -7.11 20.68 39.91
N ASP A 13 -6.74 21.06 38.67
CA ASP A 13 -5.64 21.99 38.39
C ASP A 13 -6.05 23.43 38.18
N ASP A 14 -7.35 23.78 38.31
CA ASP A 14 -7.83 25.16 38.14
C ASP A 14 -7.51 25.99 39.35
N LYS A 15 -6.87 27.14 39.12
CA LYS A 15 -6.62 28.16 40.15
C LYS A 15 -7.77 29.19 40.14
N LEU A 16 -8.42 29.33 41.28
CA LEU A 16 -9.44 30.37 41.49
C LEU A 16 -8.85 31.52 42.27
N GLU A 17 -8.89 32.68 41.70
CA GLU A 17 -8.46 33.96 42.31
C GLU A 17 -9.67 34.89 42.41
N PHE A 18 -9.89 35.41 43.60
CA PHE A 18 -10.98 36.36 43.86
C PHE A 18 -10.43 37.68 44.31
N ARG A 19 -10.93 38.77 43.74
CA ARG A 19 -10.62 40.12 44.14
C ARG A 19 -11.91 40.81 44.54
N ILE A 20 -11.96 41.29 45.80
CA ILE A 20 -13.12 41.91 46.34
C ILE A 20 -12.78 43.37 46.64
N VAL A 21 -13.57 44.27 46.13
CA VAL A 21 -13.47 45.71 46.41
C VAL A 21 -14.64 46.07 47.31
N PHE A 22 -14.36 46.73 48.44
CA PHE A 22 -15.37 47.18 49.38
C PHE A 22 -15.07 48.60 49.84
N PRO A 23 -16.09 49.37 50.32
CA PRO A 23 -15.90 50.75 50.84
C PRO A 23 -14.94 50.77 52.01
N LYS A 24 -14.09 51.82 52.08
CA LYS A 24 -13.07 52.03 53.13
C LYS A 24 -13.67 51.99 54.53
N ASP A 25 -14.90 52.46 54.66
CA ASP A 25 -15.59 52.62 55.93
C ASP A 25 -16.03 51.31 56.62
N ILE A 26 -15.90 50.18 55.88
CA ILE A 26 -16.24 48.85 56.43
C ILE A 26 -15.10 48.32 57.31
N VAL A 27 -13.88 48.78 57.13
CA VAL A 27 -12.71 48.34 57.88
C VAL A 27 -12.36 49.40 58.93
N SER A 28 -12.55 49.06 60.21
CA SER A 28 -12.19 49.92 61.36
C SER A 28 -10.77 49.56 61.87
N ASN A 29 -10.06 50.56 62.38
CA ASN A 29 -8.73 50.40 63.01
C ASN A 29 -7.60 49.95 62.04
N ILE A 30 -7.52 50.45 60.84
CA ILE A 30 -6.40 50.21 59.96
C ILE A 30 -5.24 51.12 60.38
N LEU A 31 -4.09 50.52 60.66
CA LEU A 31 -2.84 51.28 60.95
C LEU A 31 -2.44 52.07 59.69
N PRO A 32 -1.94 53.32 59.81
CA PRO A 32 -1.54 54.13 58.66
C PRO A 32 -0.46 53.48 57.79
N GLU A 33 0.38 52.68 58.36
CA GLU A 33 1.44 51.91 57.69
C GLU A 33 0.89 50.82 56.76
N ASN A 34 -0.36 50.38 56.96
CA ASN A 34 -1.05 49.37 56.14
C ASN A 34 -1.99 50.01 55.13
N THR A 35 -1.95 51.31 54.93
CA THR A 35 -2.75 52.05 53.97
C THR A 35 -1.89 52.57 52.84
N ILE A 36 -2.37 52.38 51.60
CA ILE A 36 -1.76 52.95 50.42
C ILE A 36 -2.75 53.96 49.84
N ASP A 37 -2.28 55.23 49.72
CA ASP A 37 -3.09 56.27 49.07
C ASP A 37 -3.02 56.15 47.54
N ALA A 38 -3.80 55.20 47.03
CA ALA A 38 -3.90 54.92 45.61
C ALA A 38 -5.30 54.49 45.24
N ASN A 39 -5.78 54.90 44.07
CA ASN A 39 -7.06 54.43 43.54
C ASN A 39 -6.90 53.01 43.01
N MET A 40 -6.93 52.03 43.93
CA MET A 40 -6.75 50.60 43.62
C MET A 40 -7.96 50.04 42.86
N GLN A 41 -9.17 50.61 43.02
CA GLN A 41 -10.36 50.19 42.31
C GLN A 41 -10.18 50.30 40.78
N THR A 42 -9.74 51.49 40.31
CA THR A 42 -9.48 51.68 38.88
C THR A 42 -8.45 50.73 38.35
N LYS A 43 -7.33 50.56 39.06
CA LYS A 43 -6.27 49.61 38.65
C LYS A 43 -6.76 48.19 38.56
N ILE A 44 -7.59 47.73 39.50
CA ILE A 44 -8.14 46.36 39.48
C ILE A 44 -9.12 46.21 38.31
N ILE A 45 -10.02 47.20 38.08
CA ILE A 45 -10.96 47.17 36.95
C ILE A 45 -10.21 47.16 35.61
N ASP A 46 -9.20 47.98 35.45
CA ASP A 46 -8.40 48.05 34.23
C ASP A 46 -7.70 46.70 33.97
N TYR A 47 -7.05 46.13 34.99
CA TYR A 47 -6.39 44.85 34.92
C TYR A 47 -7.36 43.68 34.56
N GLU A 48 -8.51 43.62 35.25
CA GLU A 48 -9.52 42.58 34.95
C GLU A 48 -10.15 42.74 33.56
N THR A 49 -10.30 44.00 33.11
CA THR A 49 -10.80 44.31 31.76
C THR A 49 -9.80 43.86 30.69
N GLU A 50 -8.50 44.12 30.90
CA GLU A 50 -7.44 43.69 29.98
C GLU A 50 -7.34 42.16 29.94
N LEU A 51 -7.33 41.48 31.09
CA LEU A 51 -7.32 40.02 31.17
C LEU A 51 -8.54 39.37 30.48
N SER A 52 -9.73 39.97 30.67
CA SER A 52 -10.95 39.53 30.00
C SER A 52 -10.87 39.68 28.48
N ARG A 53 -10.30 40.82 27.98
CA ARG A 53 -10.09 41.03 26.54
C ARG A 53 -9.11 40.04 25.94
N GLU A 54 -7.98 39.77 26.62
CA GLU A 54 -7.00 38.77 26.18
C GLU A 54 -7.62 37.36 26.11
N THR A 55 -8.33 36.95 27.17
CA THR A 55 -9.01 35.65 27.21
C THR A 55 -10.06 35.52 26.10
N ALA A 56 -10.86 36.58 25.90
CA ALA A 56 -11.85 36.60 24.81
C ALA A 56 -11.19 36.53 23.42
N PHE A 57 -10.05 37.21 23.24
CA PHE A 57 -9.26 37.14 22.00
C PHE A 57 -8.74 35.72 21.74
N ILE A 58 -8.08 35.09 22.73
CA ILE A 58 -7.56 33.72 22.64
C ILE A 58 -8.67 32.71 22.31
N ASN A 59 -9.83 32.82 23.00
CA ASN A 59 -10.97 31.94 22.76
C ASN A 59 -11.53 32.10 21.33
N ARG A 60 -11.63 33.33 20.84
CA ARG A 60 -12.07 33.63 19.47
C ARG A 60 -11.07 33.03 18.45
N MET A 61 -9.78 33.22 18.66
CA MET A 61 -8.75 32.66 17.80
C MET A 61 -8.77 31.14 17.82
N ARG A 62 -8.94 30.50 18.97
CA ARG A 62 -9.11 29.06 19.12
C ARG A 62 -10.20 28.51 18.20
N VAL A 63 -11.40 29.11 18.26
CA VAL A 63 -12.54 28.70 17.43
C VAL A 63 -12.22 28.87 15.94
N ILE A 64 -11.62 29.99 15.55
CA ILE A 64 -11.23 30.22 14.15
C ILE A 64 -10.25 29.13 13.68
N PHE A 65 -9.22 28.84 14.46
CA PHE A 65 -8.23 27.81 14.08
C PHE A 65 -8.87 26.41 13.97
N ILE A 66 -9.78 26.04 14.89
CA ILE A 66 -10.50 24.78 14.79
C ILE A 66 -11.31 24.72 13.49
N VAL A 67 -12.06 25.77 13.16
CA VAL A 67 -12.85 25.83 11.92
C VAL A 67 -11.95 25.71 10.70
N VAL A 68 -10.83 26.43 10.67
CA VAL A 68 -9.85 26.35 9.57
C VAL A 68 -9.30 24.92 9.42
N ILE A 69 -8.91 24.28 10.52
CA ILE A 69 -8.38 22.90 10.50
C ILE A 69 -9.45 21.94 9.94
N VAL A 70 -10.70 22.05 10.39
CA VAL A 70 -11.81 21.22 9.91
C VAL A 70 -12.02 21.42 8.40
N ILE A 71 -12.01 22.65 7.93
CA ILE A 71 -12.13 22.97 6.50
C ILE A 71 -10.96 22.34 5.70
N LEU A 72 -9.73 22.42 6.20
CA LEU A 72 -8.56 21.81 5.55
C LEU A 72 -8.69 20.28 5.47
N ILE A 73 -9.13 19.63 6.55
CA ILE A 73 -9.35 18.17 6.56
C ILE A 73 -10.45 17.78 5.56
N MET A 74 -11.60 18.48 5.58
CA MET A 74 -12.70 18.21 4.64
C MET A 74 -12.29 18.44 3.18
N SER A 75 -11.50 19.49 2.91
CA SER A 75 -10.93 19.76 1.60
C SER A 75 -10.01 18.62 1.14
N LEU A 76 -9.14 18.12 2.02
CA LEU A 76 -8.23 17.02 1.69
C LEU A 76 -9.00 15.71 1.42
N ILE A 77 -10.08 15.42 2.16
CA ILE A 77 -10.98 14.30 1.90
C ILE A 77 -11.65 14.47 0.53
N GLY A 78 -12.16 15.65 0.19
CA GLY A 78 -12.75 15.95 -1.11
C GLY A 78 -11.73 15.75 -2.26
N ILE A 79 -10.50 16.21 -2.07
CA ILE A 79 -9.39 15.97 -3.01
C ILE A 79 -9.11 14.46 -3.15
N THR A 80 -9.14 13.69 -2.05
CA THR A 80 -8.93 12.24 -2.09
C THR A 80 -10.00 11.55 -2.94
N VAL A 81 -11.27 11.91 -2.79
CA VAL A 81 -12.37 11.37 -3.62
C VAL A 81 -12.19 11.74 -5.09
N PHE A 82 -11.78 12.98 -5.38
CA PHE A 82 -11.48 13.40 -6.76
C PHE A 82 -10.30 12.61 -7.34
N VAL A 83 -9.23 12.42 -6.58
CA VAL A 83 -8.06 11.62 -6.99
C VAL A 83 -8.46 10.17 -7.27
N TYR A 84 -9.28 9.56 -6.39
CA TYR A 84 -9.80 8.22 -6.61
C TYR A 84 -10.54 8.10 -7.94
N THR A 85 -11.50 8.98 -8.20
CA THR A 85 -12.34 8.88 -9.42
C THR A 85 -11.54 9.11 -10.70
N LYS A 86 -10.53 9.98 -10.67
CA LYS A 86 -9.78 10.35 -11.86
C LYS A 86 -8.55 9.48 -12.10
N TYR A 87 -7.80 9.12 -11.06
CA TYR A 87 -6.48 8.51 -11.19
C TYR A 87 -6.41 7.05 -10.74
N ASP A 88 -7.28 6.62 -9.83
CA ASP A 88 -7.21 5.29 -9.22
C ASP A 88 -8.29 4.34 -9.73
N LYS A 89 -9.50 4.85 -9.98
CA LYS A 89 -10.61 4.01 -10.46
C LYS A 89 -10.25 3.29 -11.76
N GLU A 90 -10.31 1.95 -11.73
CA GLU A 90 -10.06 1.09 -12.89
C GLU A 90 -11.06 1.33 -14.03
N PHE A 91 -10.63 1.08 -15.26
CA PHE A 91 -11.52 1.08 -16.42
C PHE A 91 -12.48 -0.10 -16.36
N THR A 92 -13.69 0.05 -16.87
CA THR A 92 -14.61 -1.07 -17.03
C THR A 92 -14.22 -1.84 -18.29
N PRO A 93 -13.87 -3.14 -18.19
CA PRO A 93 -13.59 -3.95 -19.38
C PRO A 93 -14.86 -4.13 -20.22
N LYS A 94 -14.68 -4.35 -21.51
CA LYS A 94 -15.77 -4.71 -22.42
C LYS A 94 -16.14 -6.18 -22.31
N PHE A 95 -15.13 -7.01 -22.00
CA PHE A 95 -15.33 -8.43 -21.75
C PHE A 95 -15.97 -8.64 -20.37
N ASP A 96 -17.13 -9.28 -20.32
CA ASP A 96 -17.93 -9.54 -19.11
C ASP A 96 -18.43 -10.99 -18.97
N ASN A 97 -17.97 -11.91 -19.85
CA ASN A 97 -18.34 -13.32 -19.74
C ASN A 97 -17.71 -13.97 -18.51
N GLU A 98 -18.43 -14.90 -17.90
CA GLU A 98 -17.98 -15.64 -16.71
C GLU A 98 -16.81 -16.57 -17.03
N TYR A 99 -16.78 -17.19 -18.21
CA TYR A 99 -15.76 -18.12 -18.65
C TYR A 99 -15.13 -17.66 -19.96
N TYR A 100 -13.82 -17.87 -20.05
CA TYR A 100 -13.05 -17.78 -21.29
C TYR A 100 -12.32 -19.11 -21.49
N ARG A 101 -12.65 -19.83 -22.57
CA ARG A 101 -12.24 -21.23 -22.73
C ARG A 101 -10.90 -21.40 -23.43
N GLU A 102 -10.50 -20.43 -24.20
CA GLU A 102 -9.24 -20.42 -24.93
C GLU A 102 -8.15 -19.68 -24.10
N LEU A 103 -6.89 -19.84 -24.49
CA LEU A 103 -5.83 -19.01 -23.90
C LEU A 103 -6.05 -17.55 -24.32
N PRO A 104 -6.22 -16.62 -23.36
CA PRO A 104 -6.55 -15.22 -23.69
C PRO A 104 -5.48 -14.55 -24.56
N SER A 105 -4.19 -14.83 -24.29
CA SER A 105 -3.06 -14.22 -24.98
C SER A 105 -1.80 -15.07 -24.73
N ASN A 106 -0.85 -15.02 -25.64
CA ASN A 106 0.40 -15.79 -25.55
C ASN A 106 1.50 -14.99 -24.77
N TYR A 107 1.18 -14.50 -23.59
CA TYR A 107 2.17 -13.88 -22.71
C TYR A 107 2.97 -14.93 -21.95
N PRO A 108 4.26 -14.71 -21.65
CA PRO A 108 4.96 -15.55 -20.69
C PRO A 108 4.21 -15.64 -19.35
N PRO A 109 4.13 -16.80 -18.69
CA PRO A 109 3.29 -17.01 -17.53
C PRO A 109 3.59 -16.02 -16.38
N ALA A 110 4.86 -15.73 -16.11
CA ALA A 110 5.24 -14.76 -15.08
C ALA A 110 4.85 -13.32 -15.43
N VAL A 111 4.86 -12.95 -16.72
CA VAL A 111 4.42 -11.63 -17.21
C VAL A 111 2.89 -11.51 -17.11
N MET A 112 2.16 -12.54 -17.47
CA MET A 112 0.71 -12.64 -17.27
C MET A 112 0.34 -12.54 -15.78
N SER A 113 1.05 -13.28 -14.94
CA SER A 113 0.88 -13.25 -13.49
C SER A 113 1.07 -11.85 -12.92
N TYR A 114 2.09 -11.12 -13.37
CA TYR A 114 2.33 -9.74 -12.96
C TYR A 114 1.17 -8.78 -13.32
N LEU A 115 0.55 -8.98 -14.48
CA LEU A 115 -0.71 -8.31 -14.83
C LEU A 115 -1.85 -8.72 -13.89
N TYR A 116 -2.02 -10.04 -13.70
CA TYR A 116 -3.13 -10.60 -12.93
C TYR A 116 -3.09 -10.14 -11.46
N TYR A 117 -1.95 -10.24 -10.80
CA TYR A 117 -1.74 -9.85 -9.40
C TYR A 117 -1.37 -8.38 -9.21
N PHE A 118 -1.65 -7.55 -10.17
CA PHE A 118 -1.59 -6.10 -10.06
C PHE A 118 -0.20 -5.58 -9.67
N GLN A 119 0.78 -5.83 -10.53
CA GLN A 119 2.19 -5.49 -10.33
C GLN A 119 2.83 -6.17 -9.10
N LYS A 120 2.43 -7.42 -8.86
CA LYS A 120 3.08 -8.27 -7.86
C LYS A 120 3.55 -9.55 -8.51
N THR A 121 4.74 -10.01 -8.17
CA THR A 121 5.24 -11.34 -8.51
C THR A 121 4.82 -12.33 -7.41
N VAL A 122 4.59 -13.56 -7.79
CA VAL A 122 4.24 -14.66 -6.87
C VAL A 122 5.33 -15.75 -6.93
N ASP A 123 5.39 -16.61 -5.94
CA ASP A 123 6.43 -17.65 -5.89
C ASP A 123 6.23 -18.69 -7.00
N GLU A 124 4.99 -18.95 -7.38
CA GLU A 124 4.61 -19.85 -8.45
C GLU A 124 5.11 -19.42 -9.83
N ASP A 125 5.49 -18.13 -10.01
CA ASP A 125 6.06 -17.62 -11.26
C ASP A 125 7.37 -18.32 -11.62
N PHE A 126 8.15 -18.75 -10.61
CA PHE A 126 9.37 -19.50 -10.80
C PHE A 126 9.07 -20.85 -11.46
N THR A 127 8.19 -21.64 -10.84
CA THR A 127 7.79 -22.97 -11.34
C THR A 127 7.11 -22.87 -12.70
N ALA A 128 6.18 -21.92 -12.87
CA ALA A 128 5.49 -21.72 -14.13
C ALA A 128 6.44 -21.34 -15.27
N THR A 129 7.50 -20.55 -14.99
CA THR A 129 8.52 -20.22 -15.99
C THR A 129 9.34 -21.45 -16.35
N VAL A 130 9.73 -22.31 -15.39
CA VAL A 130 10.41 -23.60 -15.68
C VAL A 130 9.53 -24.46 -16.55
N LEU A 131 8.27 -24.66 -16.20
CA LEU A 131 7.32 -25.46 -16.99
C LEU A 131 7.15 -24.92 -18.41
N ASN A 132 7.08 -23.60 -18.57
CA ASN A 132 7.00 -22.97 -19.89
C ASN A 132 8.27 -23.19 -20.72
N LEU A 133 9.45 -23.15 -20.09
CA LEU A 133 10.71 -23.45 -20.77
C LEU A 133 10.80 -24.91 -21.19
N ILE A 134 10.27 -25.87 -20.41
CA ILE A 134 10.16 -27.30 -20.78
C ILE A 134 9.19 -27.41 -21.97
N ARG A 135 7.98 -26.85 -21.89
CA ARG A 135 7.00 -26.90 -22.97
C ARG A 135 7.55 -26.32 -24.28
N ARG A 136 8.30 -25.23 -24.20
CA ARG A 136 8.96 -24.59 -25.36
C ARG A 136 10.25 -25.28 -25.80
N LYS A 137 10.63 -26.41 -25.18
CA LYS A 137 11.81 -27.22 -25.51
C LYS A 137 13.15 -26.48 -25.35
N TYR A 138 13.22 -25.54 -24.41
CA TYR A 138 14.50 -25.01 -23.95
C TYR A 138 15.13 -25.88 -22.87
N LEU A 139 14.30 -26.48 -22.02
CA LEU A 139 14.70 -27.47 -21.01
C LEU A 139 14.05 -28.83 -21.31
N SER A 140 14.73 -29.90 -20.94
CA SER A 140 14.13 -31.23 -20.80
C SER A 140 14.03 -31.59 -19.32
N LEU A 141 13.01 -32.37 -18.97
CA LEU A 141 12.81 -32.94 -17.64
C LEU A 141 12.91 -34.46 -17.73
N THR A 142 13.81 -35.04 -16.95
CA THR A 142 14.02 -36.50 -16.90
C THR A 142 13.88 -36.96 -15.45
N CYS A 143 13.11 -38.05 -15.24
CA CYS A 143 13.03 -38.71 -13.93
C CYS A 143 14.26 -39.57 -13.71
N LEU A 144 14.97 -39.39 -12.59
CA LEU A 144 16.13 -40.16 -12.20
C LEU A 144 15.71 -41.32 -11.27
N GLY A 145 14.98 -42.31 -11.79
CA GLY A 145 14.49 -43.43 -11.02
C GLY A 145 13.19 -44.02 -11.54
N ASP A 146 12.46 -44.72 -10.68
CA ASP A 146 11.14 -45.23 -11.00
C ASP A 146 10.08 -44.09 -10.84
N MET A 147 9.33 -43.81 -11.92
CA MET A 147 8.25 -42.81 -11.90
C MET A 147 7.14 -43.12 -10.87
N SER A 148 7.05 -44.38 -10.40
CA SER A 148 6.12 -44.76 -9.35
C SER A 148 6.61 -44.40 -7.93
N ASP A 149 7.90 -44.09 -7.78
CA ASP A 149 8.47 -43.66 -6.50
C ASP A 149 8.20 -42.17 -6.29
N ARG A 150 7.49 -41.86 -5.20
CA ARG A 150 7.20 -40.46 -4.81
C ARG A 150 8.46 -39.67 -4.46
N ASN A 151 9.57 -40.33 -4.17
CA ASN A 151 10.86 -39.74 -3.83
C ASN A 151 11.83 -39.74 -5.01
N ALA A 152 11.37 -40.08 -6.21
CA ALA A 152 12.23 -40.03 -7.40
C ALA A 152 12.72 -38.60 -7.62
N ASP A 153 14.03 -38.42 -7.86
CA ASP A 153 14.59 -37.11 -8.21
C ASP A 153 14.38 -36.84 -9.70
N TYR A 154 14.40 -35.57 -10.07
CA TYR A 154 14.23 -35.10 -11.44
C TYR A 154 15.42 -34.27 -11.86
N GLU A 155 15.85 -34.44 -13.09
CA GLU A 155 16.94 -33.69 -13.72
C GLU A 155 16.36 -32.74 -14.79
N LEU A 156 16.75 -31.48 -14.71
CA LEU A 156 16.54 -30.49 -15.76
C LEU A 156 17.82 -30.34 -16.58
N GLU A 157 17.75 -30.51 -17.91
CA GLU A 157 18.86 -30.30 -18.83
C GLU A 157 18.55 -29.19 -19.82
N LEU A 158 19.50 -28.27 -20.01
CA LEU A 158 19.42 -27.23 -21.05
C LEU A 158 19.72 -27.86 -22.40
N ILE A 159 18.69 -27.99 -23.25
CA ILE A 159 18.80 -28.63 -24.59
C ILE A 159 18.87 -27.59 -25.71
N ALA A 160 18.41 -26.38 -25.49
CA ALA A 160 18.47 -25.30 -26.50
C ALA A 160 19.90 -24.76 -26.62
N THR A 161 20.38 -24.65 -27.85
CA THR A 161 21.69 -24.04 -28.17
C THR A 161 21.60 -22.52 -28.30
N ASP A 162 20.43 -21.99 -28.63
CA ASP A 162 20.15 -20.54 -28.73
C ASP A 162 19.05 -20.11 -27.76
N ILE A 163 19.40 -19.20 -26.87
CA ILE A 163 18.51 -18.61 -25.88
C ILE A 163 18.22 -17.12 -26.15
N SER A 164 18.61 -16.62 -27.33
CA SER A 164 18.43 -15.19 -27.69
C SER A 164 16.96 -14.75 -27.68
N GLY A 165 16.05 -15.66 -28.06
CA GLY A 165 14.61 -15.43 -28.10
C GLY A 165 13.91 -15.42 -26.74
N LEU A 166 14.63 -15.65 -25.64
CA LEU A 166 14.09 -15.63 -24.28
C LEU A 166 14.04 -14.20 -23.75
N MET A 167 13.04 -13.92 -22.93
CA MET A 167 12.96 -12.67 -22.18
C MET A 167 13.98 -12.63 -21.02
N GLU A 168 14.23 -11.45 -20.48
CA GLU A 168 15.27 -11.29 -19.46
C GLU A 168 14.97 -12.06 -18.17
N HIS A 169 13.72 -12.17 -17.74
CA HIS A 169 13.38 -13.01 -16.59
C HIS A 169 13.63 -14.49 -16.86
N GLU A 170 13.35 -15.01 -18.06
CA GLU A 170 13.60 -16.38 -18.44
C GLU A 170 15.12 -16.68 -18.44
N LYS A 171 15.93 -15.76 -18.98
CA LYS A 171 17.40 -15.86 -18.95
C LYS A 171 17.95 -15.83 -17.51
N LYS A 172 17.40 -14.96 -16.64
CA LYS A 172 17.81 -14.91 -15.23
C LYS A 172 17.50 -16.20 -14.50
N LEU A 173 16.34 -16.80 -14.76
CA LEU A 173 15.96 -18.07 -14.20
C LEU A 173 16.89 -19.19 -14.67
N LEU A 174 17.13 -19.31 -15.98
CA LEU A 174 18.07 -20.28 -16.53
C LEU A 174 19.47 -20.13 -15.93
N ASN A 175 19.96 -18.91 -15.82
CA ASN A 175 21.27 -18.65 -15.21
C ASN A 175 21.31 -19.13 -13.75
N LEU A 176 20.27 -18.90 -12.99
CA LEU A 176 20.19 -19.35 -11.60
C LEU A 176 20.20 -20.88 -11.52
N ILE A 177 19.29 -21.57 -12.22
CA ILE A 177 19.12 -23.01 -12.06
C ILE A 177 20.22 -23.83 -12.75
N ILE A 178 20.68 -23.42 -13.92
CA ILE A 178 21.64 -24.19 -14.71
C ILE A 178 23.10 -23.83 -14.41
N ASN A 179 23.43 -22.53 -14.32
CA ASN A 179 24.82 -22.08 -14.19
C ASN A 179 25.27 -21.88 -12.73
N ILE A 180 24.37 -21.42 -11.85
CA ILE A 180 24.74 -21.10 -10.45
C ILE A 180 24.52 -22.32 -9.57
N ILE A 181 23.38 -23.02 -9.70
CA ILE A 181 23.06 -24.20 -8.89
C ILE A 181 23.58 -25.48 -9.55
N GLY A 182 23.34 -25.63 -10.85
CA GLY A 182 23.77 -26.77 -11.64
C GLY A 182 25.23 -26.70 -12.11
N ASP A 183 25.58 -27.55 -13.07
CA ASP A 183 26.93 -27.69 -13.62
C ASP A 183 27.18 -26.88 -14.92
N GLY A 184 26.26 -26.03 -15.30
CA GLY A 184 26.28 -25.27 -16.57
C GLY A 184 25.50 -25.95 -17.71
N LYS A 185 25.01 -27.17 -17.52
CA LYS A 185 24.20 -27.92 -18.48
C LYS A 185 22.97 -28.55 -17.83
N LYS A 186 23.14 -29.07 -16.62
CA LYS A 186 22.14 -29.85 -15.89
C LYS A 186 22.03 -29.44 -14.44
N VAL A 187 20.87 -29.69 -13.84
CA VAL A 187 20.62 -29.54 -12.41
C VAL A 187 19.55 -30.54 -11.97
N THR A 188 19.71 -31.13 -10.78
CA THR A 188 18.66 -31.96 -10.18
C THR A 188 17.80 -31.16 -9.19
N PHE A 189 16.58 -31.66 -8.91
CA PHE A 189 15.72 -31.00 -7.91
C PHE A 189 16.33 -31.11 -6.52
N ASP A 190 17.01 -32.21 -6.19
CA ASP A 190 17.76 -32.39 -4.95
C ASP A 190 18.87 -31.34 -4.79
N GLN A 191 19.58 -30.99 -5.88
CA GLN A 191 20.57 -29.90 -5.87
C GLN A 191 19.92 -28.53 -5.62
N ILE A 192 18.75 -28.26 -6.22
CA ILE A 192 18.02 -27.00 -6.01
C ILE A 192 17.56 -26.91 -4.56
N GLU A 193 16.99 -27.98 -4.00
CA GLU A 193 16.51 -28.01 -2.61
C GLU A 193 17.65 -27.78 -1.61
N LYS A 194 18.77 -28.53 -1.78
CA LYS A 194 19.93 -28.43 -0.88
C LYS A 194 20.77 -27.17 -1.07
N TYR A 195 20.58 -26.42 -2.16
CA TYR A 195 21.40 -25.24 -2.44
C TYR A 195 21.28 -24.18 -1.33
N GLY A 196 20.11 -24.06 -0.72
CA GLY A 196 19.82 -23.11 0.36
C GLY A 196 20.34 -23.51 1.75
N ASP A 197 20.94 -24.69 1.93
CA ASP A 197 21.37 -25.19 3.25
C ASP A 197 22.51 -24.37 3.85
N SER A 198 23.36 -23.75 3.03
CA SER A 198 24.38 -22.82 3.52
C SER A 198 23.88 -21.39 3.49
N TYR A 199 24.23 -20.60 4.52
CA TYR A 199 23.87 -19.18 4.61
C TYR A 199 24.28 -18.36 3.37
N LYS A 200 25.48 -18.61 2.85
CA LYS A 200 26.02 -17.93 1.66
C LYS A 200 25.15 -18.22 0.43
N ASN A 201 24.84 -19.49 0.19
CA ASN A 201 24.06 -19.91 -0.96
C ASN A 201 22.60 -19.44 -0.85
N ALA A 202 22.03 -19.48 0.36
CA ALA A 202 20.68 -18.92 0.62
C ALA A 202 20.61 -17.43 0.30
N GLN A 203 21.63 -16.64 0.69
CA GLN A 203 21.72 -15.23 0.36
C GLN A 203 21.86 -15.00 -1.15
N GLU A 204 22.68 -15.80 -1.83
CA GLU A 204 22.82 -15.75 -3.29
C GLU A 204 21.51 -16.09 -3.99
N PHE A 205 20.85 -17.18 -3.59
CA PHE A 205 19.54 -17.58 -4.12
C PHE A 205 18.50 -16.46 -3.96
N GLN A 206 18.43 -15.83 -2.78
CA GLN A 206 17.53 -14.70 -2.53
C GLN A 206 17.85 -13.51 -3.45
N SER A 207 19.12 -13.20 -3.65
CA SER A 207 19.55 -12.12 -4.54
C SER A 207 19.17 -12.38 -6.00
N GLN A 208 19.43 -13.61 -6.49
CA GLN A 208 19.11 -14.01 -7.86
C GLN A 208 17.59 -14.11 -8.10
N THR A 209 16.85 -14.63 -7.14
CA THR A 209 15.37 -14.61 -7.18
C THR A 209 14.83 -13.19 -7.19
N GLY A 210 15.45 -12.27 -6.43
CA GLY A 210 15.15 -10.86 -6.49
C GLY A 210 15.41 -10.24 -7.88
N ALA A 211 16.51 -10.62 -8.53
CA ALA A 211 16.85 -10.21 -9.89
C ALA A 211 15.84 -10.76 -10.93
N PHE A 212 15.40 -12.01 -10.78
CA PHE A 212 14.35 -12.64 -11.59
C PHE A 212 13.02 -11.86 -11.48
N ARG A 213 12.56 -11.58 -10.25
CA ARG A 213 11.32 -10.80 -10.01
C ARG A 213 11.40 -9.39 -10.62
N LYS A 214 12.56 -8.74 -10.49
CA LYS A 214 12.77 -7.42 -11.10
C LYS A 214 12.77 -7.49 -12.63
N ALA A 215 13.29 -8.57 -13.21
CA ALA A 215 13.26 -8.79 -14.66
C ALA A 215 11.82 -8.98 -15.15
N ILE A 216 10.94 -9.69 -14.42
CA ILE A 216 9.51 -9.80 -14.75
C ILE A 216 8.87 -8.41 -14.83
N GLU A 217 9.15 -7.54 -13.85
CA GLU A 217 8.65 -6.16 -13.88
C GLU A 217 9.13 -5.40 -15.13
N MET A 218 10.42 -5.56 -15.49
CA MET A 218 11.00 -4.89 -16.66
C MET A 218 10.39 -5.42 -17.96
N ASP A 219 10.30 -6.73 -18.11
CA ASP A 219 9.73 -7.38 -19.30
C ASP A 219 8.25 -7.03 -19.47
N SER A 220 7.51 -6.92 -18.35
CA SER A 220 6.09 -6.52 -18.36
C SER A 220 5.85 -5.10 -18.89
N LYS A 221 6.85 -4.22 -18.88
CA LYS A 221 6.74 -2.86 -19.45
C LYS A 221 6.64 -2.85 -20.97
N ASN A 222 7.03 -3.94 -21.63
CA ASN A 222 6.91 -4.07 -23.08
C ASN A 222 5.45 -4.29 -23.53
N PHE A 223 4.59 -4.57 -22.58
CA PHE A 223 3.17 -4.88 -22.84
C PHE A 223 2.28 -3.82 -22.21
N ASP A 224 1.79 -2.88 -22.77
CA ASP A 224 0.95 -1.77 -22.27
C ASP A 224 -0.14 -2.20 -21.23
N PHE A 225 0.30 -2.87 -20.15
CA PHE A 225 -0.59 -3.36 -19.10
C PHE A 225 -0.99 -2.29 -18.08
N PHE A 226 -0.08 -1.35 -17.81
CA PHE A 226 -0.23 -0.37 -16.74
C PHE A 226 0.10 1.03 -17.22
N ILE A 227 -0.66 2.00 -16.70
CA ILE A 227 -0.40 3.42 -16.95
C ILE A 227 0.78 3.88 -16.07
N ASP A 228 1.69 4.66 -16.63
CA ASP A 228 2.74 5.32 -15.84
C ASP A 228 2.14 6.46 -15.00
N THR A 229 1.87 6.17 -13.74
CA THR A 229 1.27 7.11 -12.79
C THR A 229 2.27 8.06 -12.13
N ARG A 230 3.59 7.98 -12.42
CA ARG A 230 4.63 8.74 -11.70
C ARG A 230 4.44 10.25 -11.79
N LYS A 231 4.15 10.77 -12.99
CA LYS A 231 3.92 12.20 -13.20
C LYS A 231 2.66 12.70 -12.49
N ASP A 232 1.60 11.90 -12.50
CA ASP A 232 0.35 12.25 -11.85
C ASP A 232 0.49 12.20 -10.33
N LYS A 233 1.15 11.18 -9.78
CA LYS A 233 1.49 11.10 -8.35
C LYS A 233 2.27 12.33 -7.89
N ALA A 234 3.27 12.78 -8.65
CA ALA A 234 4.04 13.98 -8.32
C ALA A 234 3.16 15.25 -8.29
N LYS A 235 2.17 15.34 -9.19
CA LYS A 235 1.23 16.48 -9.21
C LYS A 235 0.25 16.46 -8.04
N ILE A 236 -0.28 15.30 -7.67
CA ILE A 236 -1.31 15.20 -6.63
C ILE A 236 -0.73 15.13 -5.21
N SER A 237 0.49 14.62 -5.03
CA SER A 237 1.16 14.57 -3.73
C SER A 237 1.38 15.96 -3.11
N LYS A 238 1.47 17.03 -3.94
CA LYS A 238 1.63 18.41 -3.46
C LYS A 238 0.54 18.83 -2.45
N TYR A 239 -0.68 18.31 -2.56
CA TYR A 239 -1.77 18.65 -1.64
C TYR A 239 -1.55 18.05 -0.24
N GLY A 240 -0.99 16.84 -0.16
CA GLY A 240 -0.60 16.25 1.11
C GLY A 240 0.56 16.98 1.78
N PHE A 241 1.59 17.35 0.99
CA PHE A 241 2.70 18.17 1.49
C PHE A 241 2.23 19.55 1.95
N LEU A 242 1.30 20.19 1.21
CA LEU A 242 0.70 21.47 1.63
C LEU A 242 -0.02 21.31 2.97
N GLY A 243 -0.79 20.23 3.16
CA GLY A 243 -1.45 19.93 4.43
C GLY A 243 -0.46 19.78 5.60
N ILE A 244 0.68 19.11 5.38
CA ILE A 244 1.74 19.00 6.39
C ILE A 244 2.33 20.38 6.72
N ILE A 245 2.69 21.17 5.70
CA ILE A 245 3.27 22.52 5.90
C ILE A 245 2.31 23.40 6.68
N LEU A 246 1.03 23.46 6.29
CA LEU A 246 0.01 24.22 7.01
C LEU A 246 -0.19 23.70 8.43
N GLY A 247 -0.20 22.39 8.64
CA GLY A 247 -0.28 21.79 9.96
C GLY A 247 0.87 22.22 10.88
N ILE A 248 2.10 22.25 10.35
CA ILE A 248 3.27 22.72 11.10
C ILE A 248 3.15 24.21 11.44
N ILE A 249 2.75 25.05 10.48
CA ILE A 249 2.54 26.49 10.73
C ILE A 249 1.48 26.72 11.81
N ILE A 250 0.37 25.99 11.74
CA ILE A 250 -0.70 26.09 12.75
C ILE A 250 -0.21 25.59 14.12
N LEU A 251 0.65 24.55 14.14
CA LEU A 251 1.24 24.05 15.38
C LEU A 251 2.12 25.11 16.07
N PHE A 252 2.96 25.81 15.31
CA PHE A 252 3.74 26.94 15.84
C PHE A 252 2.83 28.08 16.35
N ALA A 253 1.80 28.45 15.60
CA ALA A 253 0.83 29.46 16.05
C ALA A 253 0.09 29.03 17.33
N ASN A 254 -0.25 27.74 17.45
CA ASN A 254 -0.87 27.17 18.65
C ASN A 254 0.02 27.36 19.89
N PHE A 255 1.33 27.10 19.80
CA PHE A 255 2.25 27.31 20.90
C PHE A 255 2.45 28.80 21.21
N ALA A 256 2.59 29.64 20.18
CA ALA A 256 2.79 31.08 20.35
C ALA A 256 1.59 31.80 21.00
N LEU A 257 0.38 31.36 20.71
CA LEU A 257 -0.87 31.98 21.15
C LEU A 257 -1.61 31.20 22.25
N ASN A 258 -1.05 30.09 22.74
CA ASN A 258 -1.67 29.21 23.75
C ASN A 258 -3.12 28.80 23.38
N LEU A 259 -3.36 28.43 22.12
CA LEU A 259 -4.70 28.17 21.60
C LEU A 259 -5.32 26.84 22.06
N SER A 260 -4.52 25.89 22.59
CA SER A 260 -4.96 24.55 23.00
C SER A 260 -5.67 23.76 21.88
N VAL A 261 -5.21 23.89 20.62
CA VAL A 261 -5.75 23.18 19.44
C VAL A 261 -4.87 22.02 18.96
N THR A 262 -3.88 21.63 19.75
CA THR A 262 -2.86 20.61 19.42
C THR A 262 -3.46 19.33 18.86
N VAL A 263 -4.52 18.80 19.48
CA VAL A 263 -5.19 17.55 19.07
C VAL A 263 -5.72 17.64 17.64
N TYR A 264 -6.34 18.77 17.29
CA TYR A 264 -6.88 19.00 15.93
C TYR A 264 -5.77 19.09 14.89
N VAL A 265 -4.62 19.70 15.25
CA VAL A 265 -3.45 19.76 14.36
C VAL A 265 -2.90 18.38 14.09
N PHE A 266 -2.81 17.51 15.10
CA PHE A 266 -2.41 16.11 14.89
C PHE A 266 -3.34 15.36 13.93
N PHE A 267 -4.65 15.58 14.00
CA PHE A 267 -5.58 15.00 13.03
C PHE A 267 -5.31 15.50 11.61
N LEU A 268 -5.01 16.78 11.41
CA LEU A 268 -4.66 17.32 10.09
C LEU A 268 -3.37 16.69 9.56
N LEU A 269 -2.33 16.58 10.40
CA LEU A 269 -1.07 15.96 10.01
C LEU A 269 -1.25 14.46 9.67
N ALA A 270 -1.98 13.73 10.50
CA ALA A 270 -2.29 12.31 10.26
C ALA A 270 -3.06 12.12 8.94
N THR A 271 -4.09 12.91 8.69
CA THR A 271 -4.87 12.87 7.44
C THR A 271 -3.99 13.16 6.23
N SER A 272 -3.06 14.13 6.34
CA SER A 272 -2.13 14.47 5.26
C SER A 272 -1.14 13.34 4.97
N ILE A 273 -0.64 12.65 6.00
CA ILE A 273 0.25 11.48 5.85
C ILE A 273 -0.52 10.32 5.20
N ILE A 274 -1.73 10.02 5.68
CA ILE A 274 -2.59 8.96 5.09
C ILE A 274 -2.85 9.25 3.62
N TYR A 275 -3.14 10.50 3.26
CA TYR A 275 -3.31 10.91 1.87
C TYR A 275 -2.05 10.64 1.04
N LEU A 276 -0.84 10.98 1.53
CA LEU A 276 0.41 10.73 0.83
C LEU A 276 0.68 9.23 0.65
N LEU A 277 0.42 8.41 1.66
CA LEU A 277 0.52 6.95 1.57
C LEU A 277 -0.47 6.39 0.54
N TYR A 278 -1.70 6.90 0.51
CA TYR A 278 -2.69 6.55 -0.50
C TYR A 278 -2.19 6.91 -1.92
N VAL A 279 -1.73 8.15 -2.14
CA VAL A 279 -1.17 8.57 -3.44
C VAL A 279 0.01 7.69 -3.87
N ALA A 280 0.89 7.32 -2.95
CA ALA A 280 2.00 6.41 -3.24
C ALA A 280 1.54 5.04 -3.71
N SER A 281 0.43 4.53 -3.17
CA SER A 281 -0.12 3.22 -3.50
C SER A 281 -0.89 3.16 -4.83
N ILE A 282 -1.29 4.29 -5.42
CA ILE A 282 -2.06 4.33 -6.66
C ILE A 282 -1.34 3.58 -7.78
N LYS A 283 -2.01 2.60 -8.34
CA LYS A 283 -1.60 1.84 -9.52
C LYS A 283 -2.84 1.69 -10.39
N LYS A 284 -2.68 1.71 -11.70
CA LYS A 284 -3.82 1.63 -12.62
C LYS A 284 -3.45 0.80 -13.83
N ARG A 285 -4.30 -0.17 -14.17
CA ARG A 285 -4.18 -0.85 -15.46
C ARG A 285 -4.53 0.10 -16.59
N SER A 286 -3.91 -0.11 -17.74
CA SER A 286 -4.36 0.53 -18.98
C SER A 286 -5.73 -0.04 -19.40
N VAL A 287 -6.34 0.55 -20.41
CA VAL A 287 -7.60 0.00 -20.98
C VAL A 287 -7.36 -1.43 -21.49
N ASN A 288 -6.24 -1.65 -22.20
CA ASN A 288 -5.85 -2.97 -22.69
C ASN A 288 -5.52 -3.93 -21.55
N GLY A 289 -4.74 -3.48 -20.56
CA GLY A 289 -4.40 -4.32 -19.40
C GLY A 289 -5.62 -4.73 -18.58
N ASN A 290 -6.64 -3.89 -18.52
CA ASN A 290 -7.87 -4.24 -17.80
C ASN A 290 -8.77 -5.22 -18.60
N GLU A 291 -8.78 -5.09 -19.92
CA GLU A 291 -9.44 -6.04 -20.82
C GLU A 291 -8.79 -7.43 -20.76
N GLU A 292 -7.45 -7.47 -20.84
CA GLU A 292 -6.69 -8.72 -20.70
C GLU A 292 -6.87 -9.35 -19.31
N TYR A 293 -6.83 -8.55 -18.24
CA TYR A 293 -7.12 -9.05 -16.90
C TYR A 293 -8.50 -9.70 -16.78
N ALA A 294 -9.52 -9.11 -17.39
CA ALA A 294 -10.88 -9.66 -17.38
C ALA A 294 -10.94 -11.03 -18.05
N LYS A 295 -10.29 -11.19 -19.23
CA LYS A 295 -10.20 -12.47 -19.93
C LYS A 295 -9.43 -13.52 -19.10
N TRP A 296 -8.27 -13.15 -18.53
CA TRP A 296 -7.48 -14.05 -17.68
C TRP A 296 -8.22 -14.44 -16.40
N LYS A 297 -9.03 -13.55 -15.85
CA LYS A 297 -9.91 -13.86 -14.71
C LYS A 297 -10.97 -14.91 -15.11
N ALA A 298 -11.61 -14.75 -16.25
CA ALA A 298 -12.60 -15.68 -16.77
C ALA A 298 -11.94 -17.02 -17.19
N PHE A 299 -10.70 -17.00 -17.71
CA PHE A 299 -9.92 -18.22 -17.97
C PHE A 299 -9.59 -18.98 -16.69
N LYS A 300 -9.21 -18.27 -15.62
CA LYS A 300 -9.03 -18.89 -14.32
C LYS A 300 -10.31 -19.56 -13.81
N HIS A 301 -11.47 -18.92 -13.94
CA HIS A 301 -12.77 -19.53 -13.61
C HIS A 301 -12.99 -20.81 -14.42
N PHE A 302 -12.73 -20.75 -15.72
CA PHE A 302 -12.81 -21.94 -16.57
C PHE A 302 -11.90 -23.06 -16.07
N LEU A 303 -10.63 -22.78 -15.77
CA LEU A 303 -9.68 -23.77 -15.24
C LEU A 303 -10.13 -24.36 -13.89
N CYS A 304 -10.84 -23.58 -13.07
CA CYS A 304 -11.36 -24.08 -11.80
C CYS A 304 -12.59 -24.98 -11.95
N ASP A 305 -13.39 -24.83 -12.98
CA ASP A 305 -14.72 -25.42 -13.06
C ASP A 305 -14.93 -26.32 -14.28
N PHE A 306 -13.91 -26.53 -15.15
CA PHE A 306 -14.07 -27.24 -16.41
C PHE A 306 -14.58 -28.70 -16.24
N GLY A 307 -14.20 -29.39 -15.17
CA GLY A 307 -14.69 -30.75 -14.88
C GLY A 307 -16.19 -30.82 -14.59
N SER A 308 -16.83 -29.70 -14.25
CA SER A 308 -18.28 -29.60 -14.01
C SER A 308 -19.06 -29.13 -15.23
N LEU A 309 -18.39 -28.64 -16.27
CA LEU A 309 -19.01 -28.12 -17.49
C LEU A 309 -19.40 -29.30 -18.42
N LYS A 310 -20.70 -29.55 -18.57
CA LYS A 310 -21.29 -30.74 -19.26
C LYS A 310 -20.86 -30.95 -20.72
N ASP A 311 -20.33 -29.94 -21.39
CA ASP A 311 -20.06 -29.95 -22.84
C ASP A 311 -18.54 -29.98 -23.14
N TYR A 312 -17.70 -30.37 -22.20
CA TYR A 312 -16.27 -30.35 -22.42
C TYR A 312 -15.70 -31.77 -22.51
N SER A 313 -15.26 -32.18 -23.71
CA SER A 313 -14.41 -33.36 -23.89
C SER A 313 -12.95 -32.92 -23.69
N VAL A 314 -12.19 -33.70 -22.92
CA VAL A 314 -10.75 -33.52 -22.73
C VAL A 314 -10.04 -33.90 -24.05
N GLU A 315 -10.05 -33.00 -25.03
CA GLU A 315 -9.37 -33.20 -26.30
C GLU A 315 -8.01 -32.49 -26.27
N GLY A 316 -6.94 -33.28 -26.49
CA GLY A 316 -5.59 -32.77 -26.75
C GLY A 316 -4.69 -32.62 -25.50
N ILE A 317 -3.78 -33.57 -25.31
CA ILE A 317 -2.75 -33.53 -24.24
C ILE A 317 -1.90 -32.24 -24.33
N ASP A 318 -1.55 -31.79 -25.53
CA ASP A 318 -0.73 -30.60 -25.76
C ASP A 318 -1.39 -29.30 -25.21
N LEU A 319 -2.72 -29.22 -25.29
CA LEU A 319 -3.46 -28.07 -24.77
C LEU A 319 -3.43 -28.01 -23.24
N TRP A 320 -3.47 -29.18 -22.57
CA TRP A 320 -3.42 -29.26 -21.12
C TRP A 320 -2.02 -28.98 -20.57
N GLU A 321 -0.96 -29.31 -21.28
CA GLU A 321 0.40 -28.90 -20.91
C GLU A 321 0.50 -27.38 -20.87
N GLU A 322 -0.07 -26.69 -21.85
CA GLU A 322 -0.13 -25.24 -21.88
C GLU A 322 -0.97 -24.66 -20.74
N TYR A 323 -2.16 -25.21 -20.53
CA TYR A 323 -3.06 -24.74 -19.47
C TYR A 323 -2.47 -24.94 -18.09
N LEU A 324 -1.75 -26.02 -17.83
CA LEU A 324 -1.09 -26.29 -16.56
C LEU A 324 -0.01 -25.24 -16.23
N VAL A 325 0.73 -24.77 -17.22
CA VAL A 325 1.71 -23.69 -17.05
C VAL A 325 1.04 -22.43 -16.50
N TYR A 326 -0.07 -22.03 -17.11
CA TYR A 326 -0.80 -20.84 -16.65
C TYR A 326 -1.60 -21.08 -15.36
N ALA A 327 -2.12 -22.29 -15.17
CA ALA A 327 -2.78 -22.70 -13.93
C ALA A 327 -1.83 -22.59 -12.73
N THR A 328 -0.53 -22.89 -12.93
CA THR A 328 0.51 -22.71 -11.91
C THR A 328 0.66 -21.25 -11.53
N SER A 329 0.88 -20.34 -12.49
CA SER A 329 0.96 -18.91 -12.23
C SER A 329 -0.32 -18.32 -11.63
N LEU A 330 -1.50 -18.88 -11.99
CA LEU A 330 -2.81 -18.45 -11.47
C LEU A 330 -3.15 -19.11 -10.11
N LYS A 331 -2.28 -19.96 -9.55
CA LYS A 331 -2.46 -20.67 -8.27
C LYS A 331 -3.67 -21.62 -8.25
N VAL A 332 -3.92 -22.31 -9.36
CA VAL A 332 -5.03 -23.27 -9.50
C VAL A 332 -4.59 -24.62 -10.08
N ALA A 333 -3.27 -24.85 -10.18
CA ALA A 333 -2.73 -26.08 -10.75
C ALA A 333 -3.26 -27.35 -10.05
N ASP A 334 -3.28 -27.37 -8.71
CA ASP A 334 -3.77 -28.52 -7.93
C ASP A 334 -5.22 -28.85 -8.27
N ARG A 335 -6.08 -27.80 -8.37
CA ARG A 335 -7.48 -27.96 -8.71
C ARG A 335 -7.68 -28.49 -10.13
N VAL A 336 -6.86 -28.02 -11.08
CA VAL A 336 -6.84 -28.54 -12.46
C VAL A 336 -6.42 -30.02 -12.47
N MET A 337 -5.38 -30.38 -11.75
CA MET A 337 -4.88 -31.75 -11.66
C MET A 337 -5.89 -32.71 -11.01
N GLU A 338 -6.67 -32.26 -10.02
CA GLU A 338 -7.76 -33.04 -9.44
C GLU A 338 -8.88 -33.34 -10.42
N GLN A 339 -9.18 -32.41 -11.32
CA GLN A 339 -10.23 -32.58 -12.33
C GLN A 339 -9.80 -33.42 -13.55
N LEU A 340 -8.50 -33.60 -13.75
CA LEU A 340 -7.92 -34.44 -14.80
C LEU A 340 -7.76 -35.91 -14.37
N LYS A 341 -7.86 -36.24 -13.09
CA LYS A 341 -7.85 -37.59 -12.54
C LYS A 341 -9.19 -38.29 -12.72
#